data_a4ffc9934f7ccc121e0f6b677674141a
#
_entry.id   a4ffc9934f7ccc121e0f6b677674141a
#
_cell.length_a   1.000
_cell.length_b   1.000
_cell.length_c   1.000
_cell.angle_alpha   90.00
_cell.angle_beta   90.00
_cell.angle_gamma   90.00
#
_symmetry.space_group_name_H-M   'P 1'
#
loop_
_entity.id
_entity.type
_entity.pdbx_description
1 polymer ?
#
loop_
_entity_poly.entity_id
_entity_poly.type
_entity_poly.pdbx_seq_one_letter_code
_entity_poly.pdbx_strand_id
1 'polypeptide(L)'
;MSAQAIDISGLAQRRVALLGNPNCGKSVLFNRLTGSRQKVANYAGVTVELKRGLTHTAAGRALTLVDLPGTYSLQAGSEDELVACEVVTGQSLQEPAPDLIAVVVDATRLRRGLRLVSQARDLGLPMVVVLTMGDRLSGGAQRVNLDALSQALGLAVVWASGVRAQDVGDLLRLLDRPAIWEKPETMPLAESSASAHDARAQTWLAAAGLDATQARHEWTQRLDTWLLHPLSGSVVLMILLFMIFQAVFAWAEAPMNAIDAGVAWLGETLSGVLPDGLVKSLLIDGVLAGLGSVVIFLPQILILFAFILLLEESGYLPRAALLLDRMMGSVGLSGRSFIPLLSSFACAIPGVMASRTVADQRDRWVTIMIAPLMTCSARLPVYALLIGAFVPQREVWGLSLPGLVLFGLYALGILSAIGVAWVAKRWSLGVAEAQLMMELPDYHWPRIQDLAIGLWQRASVFLRNVGGIILALTVILWFLATFPQAPVGYSGSPIEYSVAGRVGQALSVVFEPIGFNWQIAVALIPGLAAREVAVSALGTVYALSGAGDEVGSALAPLIANQWSLATALSLLIWYVYAPQCLATLAVVRKEVGTWRLPLLMAVYLFGLAYAASWVTYRLAVAWGGAS
;
A
#
# COMPACT_ATOMS: atom_id res chain seq x y z
N MET A 1 32.77 -4.19 41.72
CA MET A 1 33.76 -3.70 40.75
C MET A 1 32.98 -2.92 39.68
N SER A 2 33.07 -1.59 39.78
CA SER A 2 32.37 -0.63 38.92
C SER A 2 33.05 -0.61 37.55
N ALA A 3 32.27 -0.95 36.50
CA ALA A 3 32.73 -0.76 35.13
C ALA A 3 32.78 0.75 34.85
N GLN A 4 33.98 1.28 34.75
CA GLN A 4 34.22 2.63 34.25
C GLN A 4 33.71 2.73 32.81
N ALA A 5 32.72 3.58 32.58
CA ALA A 5 32.32 4.02 31.26
C ALA A 5 33.48 4.81 30.66
N ILE A 6 34.18 4.26 29.69
CA ILE A 6 35.19 4.95 28.89
C ILE A 6 34.46 6.02 28.08
N ASP A 7 34.71 7.27 28.42
CA ASP A 7 34.27 8.44 27.67
C ASP A 7 35.02 8.49 26.32
N ILE A 8 34.30 8.13 25.20
CA ILE A 8 34.85 8.08 23.84
C ILE A 8 34.55 9.38 23.07
N SER A 9 34.41 10.50 23.72
CA SER A 9 34.06 11.80 23.09
C SER A 9 35.21 12.49 22.34
N GLY A 10 36.38 11.86 22.17
CA GLY A 10 37.59 12.51 21.64
C GLY A 10 38.18 11.96 20.33
N LEU A 11 37.72 10.84 19.78
CA LEU A 11 38.20 10.32 18.51
C LEU A 11 37.12 10.49 17.43
N ALA A 12 37.43 11.28 16.40
CA ALA A 12 36.55 11.46 15.26
C ALA A 12 36.20 10.08 14.67
N GLN A 13 34.98 9.63 14.96
CA GLN A 13 34.47 8.31 14.54
C GLN A 13 34.27 8.33 13.03
N ARG A 14 35.06 7.52 12.28
CA ARG A 14 34.97 7.45 10.82
C ARG A 14 33.59 6.97 10.38
N ARG A 15 33.09 7.56 9.30
CA ARG A 15 31.77 7.33 8.73
C ARG A 15 31.85 6.60 7.41
N VAL A 16 31.09 5.51 7.28
CA VAL A 16 30.97 4.73 6.06
C VAL A 16 29.53 4.80 5.57
N ALA A 17 29.30 5.35 4.38
CA ALA A 17 27.99 5.35 3.74
C ALA A 17 27.82 4.09 2.88
N LEU A 18 26.72 3.36 3.08
CA LEU A 18 26.32 2.28 2.20
C LEU A 18 25.50 2.87 1.05
N LEU A 19 26.02 2.85 -0.15
CA LEU A 19 25.39 3.29 -1.38
C LEU A 19 25.09 2.06 -2.24
N GLY A 20 23.98 2.02 -2.96
CA GLY A 20 23.67 0.90 -3.85
C GLY A 20 22.28 0.96 -4.43
N ASN A 21 22.06 0.19 -5.47
CA ASN A 21 20.76 0.11 -6.13
C ASN A 21 19.68 -0.45 -5.18
N PRO A 22 18.41 -0.13 -5.39
CA PRO A 22 17.32 -0.83 -4.71
C PRO A 22 17.44 -2.34 -4.87
N ASN A 23 17.14 -3.08 -3.81
CA ASN A 23 17.18 -4.55 -3.76
C ASN A 23 18.56 -5.22 -3.97
N CYS A 24 19.65 -4.48 -3.90
CA CYS A 24 21.01 -5.07 -3.96
C CYS A 24 21.46 -5.74 -2.65
N GLY A 25 20.61 -5.85 -1.63
CA GLY A 25 20.96 -6.46 -0.34
C GLY A 25 21.60 -5.50 0.67
N LYS A 26 21.61 -4.19 0.41
CA LYS A 26 22.22 -3.15 1.24
C LYS A 26 21.71 -3.15 2.69
N SER A 27 20.40 -3.12 2.92
CA SER A 27 19.82 -3.10 4.27
C SER A 27 20.03 -4.43 5.02
N VAL A 28 20.11 -5.56 4.31
CA VAL A 28 20.46 -6.85 4.93
C VAL A 28 21.90 -6.83 5.42
N LEU A 29 22.81 -6.30 4.60
CA LEU A 29 24.22 -6.11 4.98
C LEU A 29 24.36 -5.15 6.16
N PHE A 30 23.66 -4.02 6.13
CA PHE A 30 23.62 -3.03 7.22
C PHE A 30 23.17 -3.66 8.54
N ASN A 31 22.03 -4.36 8.54
CA ASN A 31 21.52 -5.02 9.73
C ASN A 31 22.49 -6.05 10.29
N ARG A 32 23.21 -6.76 9.42
CA ARG A 32 24.20 -7.75 9.82
C ARG A 32 25.44 -7.12 10.44
N LEU A 33 25.93 -6.01 9.86
CA LEU A 33 27.09 -5.27 10.36
C LEU A 33 26.80 -4.58 11.70
N THR A 34 25.60 -4.06 11.91
CA THR A 34 25.23 -3.28 13.10
C THR A 34 24.61 -4.12 14.22
N GLY A 35 24.28 -5.40 13.97
CA GLY A 35 23.68 -6.29 14.97
C GLY A 35 22.36 -5.78 15.53
N SER A 36 21.48 -5.19 14.71
CA SER A 36 20.20 -4.59 15.10
C SER A 36 20.28 -3.34 16.01
N ARG A 37 21.46 -2.78 16.23
CA ARG A 37 21.67 -1.51 16.96
C ARG A 37 21.58 -0.31 16.00
N GLN A 38 20.37 -0.02 15.54
CA GLN A 38 20.14 1.06 14.57
C GLN A 38 19.29 2.19 15.17
N LYS A 39 19.65 3.43 14.82
CA LYS A 39 18.78 4.60 15.00
C LYS A 39 18.16 4.95 13.63
N VAL A 40 16.85 4.99 13.57
CA VAL A 40 16.11 5.46 12.38
C VAL A 40 15.85 6.94 12.58
N ALA A 41 16.20 7.76 11.60
CA ALA A 41 15.88 9.17 11.57
C ALA A 41 15.17 9.49 10.24
N ASN A 42 14.08 10.24 10.31
CA ASN A 42 13.42 10.74 9.10
C ASN A 42 14.19 11.98 8.61
N TYR A 43 14.40 12.04 7.30
CA TYR A 43 15.03 13.20 6.67
C TYR A 43 14.02 14.36 6.60
N ALA A 44 14.38 15.55 7.10
CA ALA A 44 13.43 16.66 7.21
C ALA A 44 13.00 17.13 5.82
N GLY A 45 11.69 17.19 5.62
CA GLY A 45 11.07 17.66 4.37
C GLY A 45 10.73 16.58 3.36
N VAL A 46 11.17 15.33 3.57
CA VAL A 46 10.87 14.17 2.71
C VAL A 46 10.52 12.94 3.55
N THR A 47 9.77 12.01 2.97
CA THR A 47 9.37 10.75 3.64
C THR A 47 10.45 9.66 3.61
N VAL A 48 11.73 10.05 3.58
CA VAL A 48 12.87 9.15 3.44
C VAL A 48 13.51 8.86 4.78
N GLU A 49 13.69 7.57 5.10
CA GLU A 49 14.31 7.12 6.34
C GLU A 49 15.82 6.88 6.14
N LEU A 50 16.65 7.58 6.90
CA LEU A 50 18.07 7.29 7.04
C LEU A 50 18.30 6.41 8.26
N LYS A 51 19.05 5.32 8.09
CA LYS A 51 19.41 4.41 9.19
C LYS A 51 20.87 4.58 9.52
N ARG A 52 21.15 4.80 10.81
CA ARG A 52 22.52 4.90 11.36
C ARG A 52 22.75 3.76 12.32
N GLY A 53 23.92 3.17 12.25
CA GLY A 53 24.31 2.08 13.15
C GLY A 53 25.80 2.14 13.47
N LEU A 54 26.17 1.58 14.63
CA LEU A 54 27.53 1.44 15.04
C LEU A 54 28.03 0.02 14.76
N THR A 55 29.23 -0.07 14.22
CA THR A 55 29.93 -1.35 14.03
C THR A 55 31.39 -1.20 14.42
N HIS A 56 32.10 -2.31 14.52
CA HIS A 56 33.52 -2.33 14.81
C HIS A 56 34.25 -3.09 13.70
N THR A 57 35.38 -2.59 13.27
CA THR A 57 36.26 -3.31 12.35
C THR A 57 36.83 -4.56 13.01
N ALA A 58 37.52 -5.41 12.24
CA ALA A 58 38.19 -6.60 12.80
C ALA A 58 39.26 -6.24 13.85
N ALA A 59 39.88 -5.07 13.73
CA ALA A 59 40.84 -4.55 14.71
C ALA A 59 40.17 -3.80 15.89
N GLY A 60 38.83 -3.81 16.00
CA GLY A 60 38.08 -3.18 17.09
C GLY A 60 37.85 -1.67 16.97
N ARG A 61 38.17 -1.04 15.83
CA ARG A 61 37.92 0.38 15.61
C ARG A 61 36.43 0.64 15.42
N ALA A 62 35.87 1.60 16.14
CA ALA A 62 34.47 1.98 16.00
C ALA A 62 34.21 2.74 14.69
N LEU A 63 33.18 2.33 13.94
CA LEU A 63 32.72 2.97 12.71
C LEU A 63 31.23 3.29 12.81
N THR A 64 30.84 4.44 12.28
CA THR A 64 29.43 4.78 12.04
C THR A 64 29.04 4.39 10.64
N LEU A 65 28.09 3.48 10.51
CA LEU A 65 27.49 3.12 9.23
C LEU A 65 26.22 3.95 8.98
N VAL A 66 26.06 4.44 7.76
CA VAL A 66 24.87 5.16 7.30
C VAL A 66 24.28 4.39 6.12
N ASP A 67 23.07 3.86 6.26
CA ASP A 67 22.34 3.20 5.17
C ASP A 67 21.60 4.26 4.36
N LEU A 68 22.09 4.56 3.15
CA LEU A 68 21.47 5.52 2.25
C LEU A 68 20.27 4.87 1.55
N PRO A 69 19.26 5.66 1.12
CA PRO A 69 18.19 5.15 0.28
C PRO A 69 18.73 4.44 -0.97
N GLY A 70 17.99 3.45 -1.47
CA GLY A 70 18.37 2.77 -2.71
C GLY A 70 18.29 3.72 -3.89
N THR A 71 19.41 3.92 -4.62
CA THR A 71 19.48 4.85 -5.74
C THR A 71 19.99 4.16 -7.00
N TYR A 72 19.46 4.56 -8.15
CA TYR A 72 19.93 4.10 -9.45
C TYR A 72 20.91 5.06 -10.09
N SER A 73 20.88 6.31 -9.67
CA SER A 73 21.72 7.38 -10.17
C SER A 73 22.01 8.40 -9.07
N LEU A 74 23.15 9.05 -9.14
CA LEU A 74 23.47 10.22 -8.32
C LEU A 74 23.04 11.54 -9.02
N GLN A 75 22.34 11.45 -10.14
CA GLN A 75 21.62 12.56 -10.75
C GLN A 75 20.19 12.51 -10.21
N ALA A 76 19.84 13.41 -9.29
CA ALA A 76 18.60 13.39 -8.54
C ALA A 76 17.35 13.46 -9.44
N GLY A 77 16.69 12.31 -9.62
CA GLY A 77 15.41 12.17 -10.32
C GLY A 77 14.26 11.82 -9.38
N SER A 78 14.56 11.43 -8.12
CA SER A 78 13.60 11.10 -7.08
C SER A 78 14.04 11.65 -5.72
N GLU A 79 13.12 11.71 -4.75
CA GLU A 79 13.45 12.15 -3.37
C GLU A 79 14.53 11.26 -2.73
N ASP A 80 14.47 9.96 -2.94
CA ASP A 80 15.46 9.00 -2.45
C ASP A 80 16.85 9.25 -3.06
N GLU A 81 16.91 9.52 -4.37
CA GLU A 81 18.15 9.83 -5.07
C GLU A 81 18.73 11.19 -4.65
N LEU A 82 17.85 12.18 -4.39
CA LEU A 82 18.26 13.49 -3.89
C LEU A 82 18.94 13.36 -2.53
N VAL A 83 18.32 12.65 -1.58
CA VAL A 83 18.89 12.44 -0.24
C VAL A 83 20.22 11.70 -0.31
N ALA A 84 20.32 10.64 -1.11
CA ALA A 84 21.57 9.91 -1.30
C ALA A 84 22.68 10.82 -1.88
N CYS A 85 22.35 11.64 -2.89
CA CYS A 85 23.26 12.59 -3.51
C CYS A 85 23.74 13.67 -2.51
N GLU A 86 22.82 14.30 -1.76
CA GLU A 86 23.15 15.34 -0.78
C GLU A 86 24.07 14.83 0.33
N VAL A 87 23.84 13.60 0.82
CA VAL A 87 24.69 13.01 1.86
C VAL A 87 26.08 12.71 1.31
N VAL A 88 26.16 12.07 0.14
CA VAL A 88 27.46 11.68 -0.45
C VAL A 88 28.27 12.88 -0.90
N THR A 89 27.63 13.96 -1.39
CA THR A 89 28.29 15.20 -1.79
C THR A 89 28.59 16.14 -0.62
N GLY A 90 28.10 15.81 0.59
CA GLY A 90 28.28 16.64 1.80
C GLY A 90 27.40 17.90 1.81
N GLN A 91 26.37 17.96 0.98
CA GLN A 91 25.42 19.08 0.94
C GLN A 91 24.26 18.92 1.93
N SER A 92 24.16 17.76 2.58
CA SER A 92 23.12 17.49 3.58
C SER A 92 23.35 18.30 4.85
N LEU A 93 22.28 18.98 5.32
CA LEU A 93 22.29 19.70 6.61
C LEU A 93 22.15 18.76 7.83
N GLN A 94 21.73 17.52 7.60
CA GLN A 94 21.38 16.58 8.69
C GLN A 94 22.41 15.47 8.86
N GLU A 95 23.15 15.13 7.82
CA GLU A 95 24.15 14.08 7.81
C GLU A 95 25.46 14.63 7.25
N PRO A 96 26.54 14.57 8.02
CA PRO A 96 27.85 14.97 7.53
C PRO A 96 28.34 14.04 6.44
N ALA A 97 29.20 14.55 5.55
CA ALA A 97 29.81 13.77 4.48
C ALA A 97 30.47 12.49 5.02
N PRO A 98 30.35 11.36 4.31
CA PRO A 98 31.04 10.15 4.69
C PRO A 98 32.54 10.23 4.41
N ASP A 99 33.35 9.57 5.24
CA ASP A 99 34.79 9.42 5.02
C ASP A 99 35.10 8.35 3.96
N LEU A 100 34.16 7.40 3.74
CA LEU A 100 34.28 6.32 2.78
C LEU A 100 32.88 5.90 2.29
N ILE A 101 32.80 5.59 1.00
CA ILE A 101 31.60 5.04 0.38
C ILE A 101 31.78 3.54 0.14
N ALA A 102 30.93 2.71 0.72
CA ALA A 102 30.83 1.30 0.38
C ALA A 102 29.69 1.09 -0.64
N VAL A 103 30.05 0.93 -1.91
CA VAL A 103 29.06 0.73 -2.98
C VAL A 103 28.67 -0.74 -3.04
N VAL A 104 27.42 -1.02 -2.65
CA VAL A 104 26.86 -2.38 -2.63
C VAL A 104 26.28 -2.70 -4.00
N VAL A 105 26.85 -3.72 -4.64
CA VAL A 105 26.53 -4.13 -6.00
C VAL A 105 26.03 -5.57 -6.00
N ASP A 106 24.86 -5.77 -6.60
CA ASP A 106 24.32 -7.11 -6.87
C ASP A 106 25.12 -7.78 -7.98
N ALA A 107 25.79 -8.89 -7.66
CA ALA A 107 26.63 -9.63 -8.59
C ALA A 107 25.86 -10.25 -9.76
N THR A 108 24.54 -10.45 -9.61
CA THR A 108 23.68 -10.91 -10.71
C THR A 108 23.39 -9.80 -11.72
N ARG A 109 23.70 -8.53 -11.38
CA ARG A 109 23.41 -7.33 -12.17
C ARG A 109 24.57 -6.34 -12.21
N LEU A 110 25.78 -6.87 -12.40
CA LEU A 110 27.03 -6.11 -12.33
C LEU A 110 27.02 -4.85 -13.17
N ARG A 111 26.60 -4.91 -14.44
CA ARG A 111 26.59 -3.74 -15.35
C ARG A 111 25.94 -2.51 -14.72
N ARG A 112 24.80 -2.73 -14.07
CA ARG A 112 24.04 -1.63 -13.49
C ARG A 112 24.68 -1.10 -12.20
N GLY A 113 25.14 -2.01 -11.33
CA GLY A 113 25.86 -1.61 -10.12
C GLY A 113 27.14 -0.85 -10.46
N LEU A 114 27.87 -1.29 -11.49
CA LEU A 114 29.09 -0.63 -11.95
C LEU A 114 28.83 0.75 -12.58
N ARG A 115 27.64 1.00 -13.15
CA ARG A 115 27.25 2.34 -13.56
C ARG A 115 27.17 3.30 -12.38
N LEU A 116 26.58 2.86 -11.25
CA LEU A 116 26.54 3.65 -10.01
C LEU A 116 27.95 3.83 -9.42
N VAL A 117 28.80 2.79 -9.46
CA VAL A 117 30.21 2.88 -9.08
C VAL A 117 30.93 3.95 -9.92
N SER A 118 30.65 4.01 -11.23
CA SER A 118 31.23 5.02 -12.13
C SER A 118 30.84 6.45 -11.71
N GLN A 119 29.57 6.67 -11.36
CA GLN A 119 29.11 7.98 -10.89
C GLN A 119 29.71 8.33 -9.52
N ALA A 120 29.75 7.37 -8.59
CA ALA A 120 30.33 7.58 -7.26
C ALA A 120 31.83 7.86 -7.32
N ARG A 121 32.55 7.25 -8.27
CA ARG A 121 33.98 7.50 -8.49
C ARG A 121 34.29 8.94 -8.92
N ASP A 122 33.42 9.54 -9.72
CA ASP A 122 33.59 10.92 -10.18
C ASP A 122 33.49 11.93 -9.02
N LEU A 123 32.98 11.54 -7.85
CA LEU A 123 32.97 12.36 -6.63
C LEU A 123 34.35 12.44 -5.94
N GLY A 124 35.30 11.57 -6.29
CA GLY A 124 36.65 11.56 -5.72
C GLY A 124 36.74 11.23 -4.23
N LEU A 125 35.72 10.55 -3.67
CA LEU A 125 35.74 10.08 -2.29
C LEU A 125 36.35 8.69 -2.18
N PRO A 126 37.00 8.33 -1.05
CA PRO A 126 37.43 6.99 -0.78
C PRO A 126 36.27 6.00 -0.92
N MET A 127 36.52 4.86 -1.63
CA MET A 127 35.45 3.93 -1.90
C MET A 127 35.89 2.47 -1.95
N VAL A 128 34.95 1.58 -1.63
CA VAL A 128 35.08 0.14 -1.76
C VAL A 128 33.84 -0.42 -2.45
N VAL A 129 34.02 -1.42 -3.30
CA VAL A 129 32.92 -2.12 -3.95
C VAL A 129 32.62 -3.41 -3.19
N VAL A 130 31.39 -3.57 -2.78
CA VAL A 130 30.92 -4.73 -2.02
C VAL A 130 29.96 -5.52 -2.89
N LEU A 131 30.37 -6.71 -3.33
CA LEU A 131 29.53 -7.62 -4.10
C LEU A 131 28.63 -8.43 -3.19
N THR A 132 27.36 -8.49 -3.54
CA THR A 132 26.32 -9.27 -2.84
C THR A 132 25.71 -10.31 -3.76
N MET A 133 24.84 -11.18 -3.23
CA MET A 133 24.07 -12.18 -3.99
C MET A 133 24.90 -13.14 -4.84
N GLY A 134 26.15 -13.44 -4.41
CA GLY A 134 27.00 -14.44 -5.07
C GLY A 134 26.43 -15.86 -5.02
N ASP A 135 25.56 -16.14 -4.05
CA ASP A 135 24.81 -17.38 -3.91
C ASP A 135 23.76 -17.60 -5.01
N ARG A 136 23.35 -16.52 -5.67
CA ARG A 136 22.36 -16.55 -6.77
C ARG A 136 22.99 -16.67 -8.16
N LEU A 137 24.30 -16.61 -8.26
CA LEU A 137 24.98 -16.82 -9.53
C LEU A 137 24.95 -18.30 -9.91
N SER A 138 24.54 -18.61 -11.15
CA SER A 138 24.66 -19.96 -11.71
C SER A 138 26.16 -20.34 -11.79
N GLY A 139 26.59 -21.23 -10.89
CA GLY A 139 28.01 -21.59 -10.71
C GLY A 139 28.71 -20.95 -9.50
N GLY A 140 27.94 -20.18 -8.70
CA GLY A 140 28.40 -19.59 -7.43
C GLY A 140 29.29 -18.36 -7.58
N ALA A 141 29.74 -17.83 -6.45
CA ALA A 141 30.60 -16.64 -6.35
C ALA A 141 31.94 -16.79 -7.10
N GLN A 142 32.39 -18.01 -7.39
CA GLN A 142 33.64 -18.29 -8.11
C GLN A 142 33.64 -17.82 -9.58
N ARG A 143 32.47 -17.52 -10.16
CA ARG A 143 32.39 -17.00 -11.54
C ARG A 143 32.88 -15.55 -11.71
N VAL A 144 32.90 -14.78 -10.63
CA VAL A 144 33.39 -13.40 -10.68
C VAL A 144 34.82 -13.39 -10.16
N ASN A 145 35.77 -13.15 -11.04
CA ASN A 145 37.16 -12.95 -10.66
C ASN A 145 37.32 -11.56 -9.99
N LEU A 146 37.41 -11.58 -8.63
CA LEU A 146 37.53 -10.34 -7.84
C LEU A 146 38.79 -9.57 -8.18
N ASP A 147 39.92 -10.26 -8.43
CA ASP A 147 41.19 -9.61 -8.71
C ASP A 147 41.15 -8.89 -10.07
N ALA A 148 40.61 -9.55 -11.09
CA ALA A 148 40.43 -8.95 -12.39
C ALA A 148 39.48 -7.74 -12.34
N LEU A 149 38.37 -7.85 -11.60
CA LEU A 149 37.42 -6.75 -11.42
C LEU A 149 38.05 -5.61 -10.60
N SER A 150 38.81 -5.92 -9.55
CA SER A 150 39.50 -4.94 -8.72
C SER A 150 40.54 -4.16 -9.53
N GLN A 151 41.32 -4.87 -10.38
CA GLN A 151 42.28 -4.25 -11.29
C GLN A 151 41.59 -3.36 -12.33
N ALA A 152 40.51 -3.83 -12.95
CA ALA A 152 39.75 -3.05 -13.93
C ALA A 152 39.14 -1.79 -13.34
N LEU A 153 38.64 -1.88 -12.10
CA LEU A 153 38.05 -0.76 -11.38
C LEU A 153 39.10 0.17 -10.77
N GLY A 154 40.32 -0.32 -10.47
CA GLY A 154 41.28 0.38 -9.63
C GLY A 154 40.78 0.63 -8.21
N LEU A 155 39.90 -0.22 -7.70
CA LEU A 155 39.24 -0.13 -6.40
C LEU A 155 39.26 -1.49 -5.71
N ALA A 156 39.26 -1.50 -4.39
CA ALA A 156 39.09 -2.73 -3.63
C ALA A 156 37.68 -3.31 -3.82
N VAL A 157 37.62 -4.60 -4.18
CA VAL A 157 36.36 -5.34 -4.35
C VAL A 157 36.34 -6.49 -3.35
N VAL A 158 35.22 -6.66 -2.65
CA VAL A 158 35.06 -7.72 -1.65
C VAL A 158 33.67 -8.36 -1.75
N TRP A 159 33.59 -9.67 -1.48
CA TRP A 159 32.31 -10.32 -1.25
C TRP A 159 31.81 -9.99 0.14
N ALA A 160 30.54 -9.61 0.27
CA ALA A 160 29.86 -9.53 1.55
C ALA A 160 28.39 -9.93 1.39
N SER A 161 28.05 -11.12 1.84
CA SER A 161 26.68 -11.58 1.91
C SER A 161 26.13 -11.32 3.31
N GLY A 162 25.00 -10.63 3.42
CA GLY A 162 24.31 -10.47 4.70
C GLY A 162 23.78 -11.79 5.28
N VAL A 163 23.81 -12.88 4.51
CA VAL A 163 23.34 -14.20 4.91
C VAL A 163 24.44 -15.01 5.60
N ARG A 164 25.70 -14.93 5.16
CA ARG A 164 26.83 -15.70 5.71
C ARG A 164 27.70 -14.82 6.61
N ALA A 165 27.96 -15.27 7.83
CA ALA A 165 28.76 -14.50 8.79
C ALA A 165 30.22 -14.34 8.36
N GLN A 166 30.78 -15.29 7.62
CA GLN A 166 32.18 -15.26 7.17
C GLN A 166 32.45 -14.13 6.17
N ASP A 167 31.50 -13.88 5.23
CA ASP A 167 31.66 -12.88 4.17
C ASP A 167 31.73 -11.46 4.74
N VAL A 168 31.05 -11.20 5.86
CA VAL A 168 31.07 -9.90 6.56
C VAL A 168 32.44 -9.65 7.20
N GLY A 169 33.12 -10.69 7.67
CA GLY A 169 34.44 -10.61 8.26
C GLY A 169 35.51 -10.10 7.29
N ASP A 170 35.41 -10.43 6.01
CA ASP A 170 36.33 -9.95 4.97
C ASP A 170 36.18 -8.46 4.73
N LEU A 171 34.94 -7.97 4.69
CA LEU A 171 34.68 -6.53 4.60
C LEU A 171 35.25 -5.79 5.81
N LEU A 172 35.02 -6.29 7.05
CA LEU A 172 35.52 -5.65 8.26
C LEU A 172 37.06 -5.64 8.31
N ARG A 173 37.73 -6.70 7.82
CA ARG A 173 39.20 -6.75 7.68
C ARG A 173 39.70 -5.77 6.60
N LEU A 174 38.95 -5.63 5.52
CA LEU A 174 39.29 -4.66 4.46
C LEU A 174 39.21 -3.23 4.99
N LEU A 175 38.19 -2.89 5.81
CA LEU A 175 38.02 -1.59 6.43
C LEU A 175 39.14 -1.18 7.42
N ASP A 176 39.96 -2.13 7.86
CA ASP A 176 41.17 -1.86 8.65
C ASP A 176 42.37 -1.42 7.82
N ARG A 177 42.37 -1.65 6.51
CA ARG A 177 43.50 -1.29 5.64
C ARG A 177 43.56 0.22 5.40
N PRO A 178 44.70 0.91 5.62
CA PRO A 178 44.79 2.36 5.42
C PRO A 178 44.52 2.78 3.97
N ALA A 179 44.99 2.00 3.00
CA ALA A 179 44.89 2.29 1.57
C ALA A 179 43.47 2.52 1.05
N ILE A 180 42.44 1.93 1.65
CA ILE A 180 41.06 2.11 1.19
C ILE A 180 40.47 3.48 1.59
N TRP A 181 41.09 4.17 2.52
CA TRP A 181 40.69 5.50 3.00
C TRP A 181 41.38 6.62 2.22
N GLU A 182 42.27 6.26 1.28
CA GLU A 182 42.88 7.21 0.37
C GLU A 182 41.94 7.52 -0.79
N LYS A 183 41.99 8.77 -1.26
CA LYS A 183 41.17 9.18 -2.38
C LYS A 183 41.60 8.43 -3.66
N PRO A 184 40.68 7.80 -4.38
CA PRO A 184 41.03 7.14 -5.63
C PRO A 184 41.44 8.18 -6.69
N GLU A 185 42.24 7.76 -7.65
CA GLU A 185 42.55 8.59 -8.78
C GLU A 185 41.25 8.93 -9.55
N THR A 186 40.94 10.21 -9.65
CA THR A 186 39.74 10.66 -10.35
C THR A 186 39.91 10.44 -11.85
N MET A 187 38.95 9.81 -12.48
CA MET A 187 38.86 9.64 -13.93
C MET A 187 37.60 10.38 -14.44
N PRO A 188 37.60 11.71 -14.47
CA PRO A 188 36.44 12.45 -14.93
C PRO A 188 36.11 12.07 -16.38
N LEU A 189 34.82 11.86 -16.67
CA LEU A 189 34.32 11.69 -18.02
C LEU A 189 34.26 13.06 -18.71
N ALA A 190 34.61 13.12 -19.98
CA ALA A 190 34.48 14.35 -20.79
C ALA A 190 33.03 14.85 -20.82
N GLU A 191 32.07 13.92 -20.79
CA GLU A 191 30.63 14.18 -20.58
C GLU A 191 30.10 13.24 -19.52
N SER A 192 29.52 13.77 -18.42
CA SER A 192 28.88 12.99 -17.37
C SER A 192 27.45 12.63 -17.76
N SER A 193 27.29 11.92 -18.88
CA SER A 193 26.00 11.43 -19.35
C SER A 193 25.74 9.99 -18.87
N ALA A 194 24.45 9.60 -18.76
CA ALA A 194 24.08 8.24 -18.37
C ALA A 194 24.65 7.17 -19.31
N SER A 195 24.77 7.49 -20.60
CA SER A 195 25.35 6.63 -21.63
C SER A 195 26.87 6.47 -21.46
N ALA A 196 27.59 7.53 -21.07
CA ALA A 196 29.03 7.49 -20.84
C ALA A 196 29.38 6.63 -19.62
N HIS A 197 28.62 6.73 -18.51
CA HIS A 197 28.79 5.85 -17.34
C HIS A 197 28.46 4.38 -17.67
N ASP A 198 27.46 4.13 -18.53
CA ASP A 198 27.12 2.77 -18.95
C ASP A 198 28.22 2.17 -19.86
N ALA A 199 28.79 2.95 -20.77
CA ALA A 199 29.92 2.54 -21.61
C ALA A 199 31.17 2.22 -20.76
N ARG A 200 31.48 3.04 -19.74
CA ARG A 200 32.58 2.77 -18.79
C ARG A 200 32.32 1.47 -18.01
N ALA A 201 31.09 1.22 -17.53
CA ALA A 201 30.74 -0.01 -16.85
C ALA A 201 30.94 -1.25 -17.75
N GLN A 202 30.59 -1.15 -19.04
CA GLN A 202 30.84 -2.22 -20.03
C GLN A 202 32.33 -2.47 -20.23
N THR A 203 33.14 -1.40 -20.34
CA THR A 203 34.60 -1.53 -20.47
C THR A 203 35.20 -2.28 -19.28
N TRP A 204 34.78 -1.98 -18.05
CA TRP A 204 35.24 -2.68 -16.84
C TRP A 204 34.83 -4.15 -16.83
N LEU A 205 33.58 -4.46 -17.24
CA LEU A 205 33.13 -5.86 -17.35
C LEU A 205 33.94 -6.64 -18.39
N ALA A 206 34.17 -6.06 -19.56
CA ALA A 206 34.99 -6.70 -20.60
C ALA A 206 36.43 -6.94 -20.12
N ALA A 207 37.07 -5.92 -19.47
CA ALA A 207 38.41 -6.05 -18.91
C ALA A 207 38.47 -7.13 -17.79
N ALA A 208 37.42 -7.33 -17.04
CA ALA A 208 37.30 -8.39 -16.03
C ALA A 208 36.95 -9.78 -16.61
N GLY A 209 36.79 -9.89 -17.93
CA GLY A 209 36.40 -11.15 -18.60
C GLY A 209 34.96 -11.59 -18.28
N LEU A 210 34.10 -10.65 -17.90
CA LEU A 210 32.72 -10.90 -17.52
C LEU A 210 31.78 -10.48 -18.66
N ASP A 211 31.02 -11.43 -19.18
CA ASP A 211 30.01 -11.15 -20.20
C ASP A 211 28.74 -10.58 -19.54
N ALA A 212 28.35 -9.37 -19.94
CA ALA A 212 27.16 -8.69 -19.43
C ALA A 212 25.84 -9.44 -19.74
N THR A 213 25.87 -10.38 -20.68
CA THR A 213 24.70 -11.12 -21.18
C THR A 213 24.43 -12.43 -20.42
N GLN A 214 25.38 -12.93 -19.62
CA GLN A 214 25.27 -14.28 -19.01
C GLN A 214 24.48 -14.35 -17.69
N ALA A 215 23.98 -13.25 -17.17
CA ALA A 215 23.41 -13.22 -15.82
C ALA A 215 21.87 -13.48 -15.74
N ARG A 216 21.15 -13.47 -16.86
CA ARG A 216 19.72 -13.79 -16.83
C ARG A 216 19.49 -15.29 -16.96
N HIS A 217 18.77 -15.88 -16.00
CA HIS A 217 18.31 -17.27 -16.10
C HIS A 217 17.50 -17.43 -17.40
N GLU A 218 17.86 -18.39 -18.24
CA GLU A 218 17.11 -18.74 -19.48
C GLU A 218 15.62 -18.98 -19.20
N TRP A 219 15.28 -19.47 -18.03
CA TRP A 219 13.92 -19.67 -17.56
C TRP A 219 13.14 -18.35 -17.46
N THR A 220 13.74 -17.30 -16.89
CA THR A 220 13.11 -15.98 -16.79
C THR A 220 12.83 -15.40 -18.16
N GLN A 221 13.75 -15.56 -19.11
CA GLN A 221 13.55 -15.07 -20.49
C GLN A 221 12.42 -15.81 -21.20
N ARG A 222 12.35 -17.14 -21.06
CA ARG A 222 11.27 -17.95 -21.65
C ARG A 222 9.91 -17.59 -21.07
N LEU A 223 9.81 -17.39 -19.76
CA LEU A 223 8.57 -16.95 -19.12
C LEU A 223 8.19 -15.54 -19.54
N ASP A 224 9.16 -14.62 -19.64
CA ASP A 224 8.92 -13.24 -20.05
C ASP A 224 8.39 -13.13 -21.49
N THR A 225 8.80 -14.01 -22.42
CA THR A 225 8.25 -14.03 -23.78
C THR A 225 6.74 -14.29 -23.80
N TRP A 226 6.22 -15.07 -22.85
CA TRP A 226 4.80 -15.37 -22.71
C TRP A 226 4.06 -14.34 -21.86
N LEU A 227 4.64 -13.94 -20.74
CA LEU A 227 3.98 -13.08 -19.74
C LEU A 227 4.00 -11.59 -20.12
N LEU A 228 4.93 -11.16 -20.96
CA LEU A 228 4.97 -9.78 -21.45
C LEU A 228 4.29 -9.62 -22.82
N HIS A 229 3.88 -10.69 -23.45
CA HIS A 229 3.14 -10.61 -24.71
C HIS A 229 1.74 -10.01 -24.46
N PRO A 230 1.26 -9.07 -25.25
CA PRO A 230 0.01 -8.35 -24.99
C PRO A 230 -1.22 -9.24 -24.80
N LEU A 231 -1.35 -10.31 -25.58
CA LEU A 231 -2.50 -11.24 -25.48
C LEU A 231 -2.30 -12.25 -24.35
N SER A 232 -1.23 -13.07 -24.39
CA SER A 232 -1.04 -14.13 -23.39
C SER A 232 -0.80 -13.58 -22.00
N GLY A 233 -0.04 -12.49 -21.84
CA GLY A 233 0.17 -11.82 -20.57
C GLY A 233 -1.13 -11.24 -20.00
N SER A 234 -1.98 -10.63 -20.83
CA SER A 234 -3.30 -10.15 -20.40
C SER A 234 -4.22 -11.28 -19.95
N VAL A 235 -4.22 -12.41 -20.67
CA VAL A 235 -5.01 -13.58 -20.27
C VAL A 235 -4.53 -14.15 -18.94
N VAL A 236 -3.21 -14.31 -18.76
CA VAL A 236 -2.64 -14.76 -17.47
C VAL A 236 -2.98 -13.81 -16.35
N LEU A 237 -2.87 -12.50 -16.58
CA LEU A 237 -3.25 -11.48 -15.60
C LEU A 237 -4.73 -11.58 -15.23
N MET A 238 -5.63 -11.73 -16.20
CA MET A 238 -7.07 -11.90 -15.96
C MET A 238 -7.37 -13.16 -15.14
N ILE A 239 -6.71 -14.28 -15.45
CA ILE A 239 -6.86 -15.52 -14.69
C ILE A 239 -6.36 -15.34 -13.25
N LEU A 240 -5.20 -14.72 -13.06
CA LEU A 240 -4.67 -14.43 -11.72
C LEU A 240 -5.60 -13.50 -10.92
N LEU A 241 -6.12 -12.45 -11.55
CA LEU A 241 -7.09 -11.56 -10.92
C LEU A 241 -8.36 -12.32 -10.53
N PHE A 242 -8.90 -13.14 -11.44
CA PHE A 242 -10.06 -13.96 -11.14
C PHE A 242 -9.81 -14.92 -9.98
N MET A 243 -8.64 -15.58 -9.94
CA MET A 243 -8.26 -16.44 -8.82
C MET A 243 -8.16 -15.67 -7.49
N ILE A 244 -7.56 -14.47 -7.51
CA ILE A 244 -7.46 -13.62 -6.32
C ILE A 244 -8.86 -13.24 -5.83
N PHE A 245 -9.72 -12.78 -6.71
CA PHE A 245 -11.09 -12.43 -6.34
C PHE A 245 -11.85 -13.64 -5.80
N GLN A 246 -11.76 -14.78 -6.48
CA GLN A 246 -12.40 -16.02 -6.03
C GLN A 246 -11.90 -16.44 -4.63
N ALA A 247 -10.59 -16.36 -4.39
CA ALA A 247 -10.02 -16.70 -3.10
C ALA A 247 -10.45 -15.72 -1.99
N VAL A 248 -10.42 -14.42 -2.28
CA VAL A 248 -10.77 -13.37 -1.32
C VAL A 248 -12.25 -13.45 -0.93
N PHE A 249 -13.14 -13.86 -1.84
CA PHE A 249 -14.57 -13.95 -1.55
C PHE A 249 -14.99 -15.35 -1.06
N ALA A 250 -14.60 -16.42 -1.75
CA ALA A 250 -15.06 -17.77 -1.41
C ALA A 250 -14.28 -18.39 -0.24
N TRP A 251 -12.95 -18.21 -0.17
CA TRP A 251 -12.16 -18.84 0.90
C TRP A 251 -12.22 -18.06 2.22
N ALA A 252 -12.48 -16.75 2.16
CA ALA A 252 -12.63 -15.94 3.36
C ALA A 252 -13.96 -16.16 4.07
N GLU A 253 -15.00 -16.61 3.36
CA GLU A 253 -16.35 -16.76 3.89
C GLU A 253 -16.42 -17.70 5.10
N ALA A 254 -15.84 -18.91 5.00
CA ALA A 254 -15.86 -19.87 6.10
C ALA A 254 -15.18 -19.36 7.39
N PRO A 255 -13.96 -18.82 7.38
CA PRO A 255 -13.37 -18.25 8.60
C PRO A 255 -14.08 -16.98 9.07
N MET A 256 -14.65 -16.16 8.17
CA MET A 256 -15.44 -14.98 8.54
C MET A 256 -16.70 -15.41 9.31
N ASN A 257 -17.46 -16.39 8.80
CA ASN A 257 -18.66 -16.92 9.45
C ASN A 257 -18.33 -17.58 10.80
N ALA A 258 -17.19 -18.27 10.90
CA ALA A 258 -16.74 -18.84 12.17
C ALA A 258 -16.43 -17.76 13.23
N ILE A 259 -15.80 -16.66 12.81
CA ILE A 259 -15.50 -15.51 13.70
C ILE A 259 -16.81 -14.82 14.09
N ASP A 260 -17.74 -14.60 13.16
CA ASP A 260 -19.04 -13.97 13.40
C ASP A 260 -19.85 -14.78 14.40
N ALA A 261 -19.95 -16.10 14.19
CA ALA A 261 -20.58 -17.01 15.15
C ALA A 261 -19.93 -16.97 16.54
N GLY A 262 -18.59 -16.86 16.58
CA GLY A 262 -17.84 -16.71 17.83
C GLY A 262 -18.15 -15.40 18.57
N VAL A 263 -18.25 -14.29 17.83
CA VAL A 263 -18.61 -12.97 18.38
C VAL A 263 -20.06 -12.98 18.87
N ALA A 264 -20.98 -13.58 18.11
CA ALA A 264 -22.39 -13.74 18.50
C ALA A 264 -22.52 -14.58 19.76
N TRP A 265 -21.87 -15.75 19.83
CA TRP A 265 -21.84 -16.59 21.01
C TRP A 265 -21.31 -15.87 22.26
N LEU A 266 -20.23 -15.07 22.07
CA LEU A 266 -19.67 -14.25 23.16
C LEU A 266 -20.66 -13.18 23.61
N GLY A 267 -21.38 -12.55 22.69
CA GLY A 267 -22.46 -11.59 22.97
C GLY A 267 -23.60 -12.19 23.75
N GLU A 268 -24.09 -13.38 23.36
CA GLU A 268 -25.12 -14.12 24.07
C GLU A 268 -24.69 -14.52 25.49
N THR A 269 -23.45 -15.01 25.62
CA THR A 269 -22.88 -15.38 26.93
C THR A 269 -22.81 -14.17 27.87
N LEU A 270 -22.29 -13.04 27.37
CA LEU A 270 -22.21 -11.79 28.12
C LEU A 270 -23.61 -11.26 28.48
N SER A 271 -24.59 -11.41 27.57
CA SER A 271 -25.95 -10.97 27.80
C SER A 271 -26.64 -11.76 28.88
N GLY A 272 -26.29 -13.05 29.07
CA GLY A 272 -26.81 -13.91 30.13
C GLY A 272 -26.18 -13.65 31.50
N VAL A 273 -24.97 -13.12 31.58
CA VAL A 273 -24.24 -12.86 32.82
C VAL A 273 -24.43 -11.42 33.33
N LEU A 274 -24.56 -10.46 32.42
CA LEU A 274 -24.65 -9.05 32.76
C LEU A 274 -26.12 -8.64 33.04
N PRO A 275 -26.37 -7.86 34.10
CA PRO A 275 -27.71 -7.30 34.35
C PRO A 275 -28.09 -6.31 33.23
N ASP A 276 -29.37 -6.25 32.89
CA ASP A 276 -29.89 -5.32 31.89
C ASP A 276 -29.60 -3.87 32.29
N GLY A 277 -29.02 -3.11 31.35
CA GLY A 277 -28.65 -1.73 31.61
C GLY A 277 -27.66 -1.17 30.58
N LEU A 278 -27.29 0.09 30.75
CA LEU A 278 -26.39 0.80 29.88
C LEU A 278 -25.01 0.14 29.72
N VAL A 279 -24.49 -0.46 30.80
CA VAL A 279 -23.20 -1.14 30.78
C VAL A 279 -23.22 -2.37 29.87
N LYS A 280 -24.31 -3.17 29.95
CA LYS A 280 -24.52 -4.33 29.07
C LYS A 280 -24.58 -3.89 27.61
N SER A 281 -25.38 -2.87 27.28
CA SER A 281 -25.47 -2.34 25.92
C SER A 281 -24.15 -1.74 25.44
N LEU A 282 -23.41 -0.99 26.27
CA LEU A 282 -22.09 -0.50 25.89
C LEU A 282 -21.11 -1.62 25.56
N LEU A 283 -21.08 -2.67 26.37
CA LEU A 283 -20.15 -3.78 26.18
C LEU A 283 -20.48 -4.63 24.94
N ILE A 284 -21.79 -4.88 24.72
CA ILE A 284 -22.23 -5.72 23.60
C ILE A 284 -22.33 -4.89 22.31
N ASP A 285 -23.14 -3.82 22.31
CA ASP A 285 -23.46 -3.06 21.09
C ASP A 285 -22.37 -2.05 20.73
N GLY A 286 -21.59 -1.56 21.71
CA GLY A 286 -20.49 -0.64 21.49
C GLY A 286 -19.15 -1.33 21.28
N VAL A 287 -18.69 -2.07 22.30
CA VAL A 287 -17.31 -2.61 22.30
C VAL A 287 -17.21 -3.92 21.52
N LEU A 288 -18.05 -4.91 21.85
CA LEU A 288 -17.98 -6.23 21.22
C LEU A 288 -18.36 -6.16 19.74
N ALA A 289 -19.42 -5.43 19.40
CA ALA A 289 -19.80 -5.19 18.00
C ALA A 289 -18.70 -4.44 17.24
N GLY A 290 -18.05 -3.44 17.85
CA GLY A 290 -16.95 -2.71 17.24
C GLY A 290 -15.69 -3.55 17.03
N LEU A 291 -15.30 -4.38 18.00
CA LEU A 291 -14.18 -5.31 17.86
C LEU A 291 -14.50 -6.44 16.87
N GLY A 292 -15.71 -6.97 16.96
CA GLY A 292 -16.21 -8.04 16.09
C GLY A 292 -16.14 -7.63 14.63
N SER A 293 -16.67 -6.44 14.28
CA SER A 293 -16.65 -5.94 12.90
C SER A 293 -15.24 -5.83 12.32
N VAL A 294 -14.21 -5.52 13.12
CA VAL A 294 -12.82 -5.47 12.66
C VAL A 294 -12.24 -6.87 12.44
N VAL A 295 -12.50 -7.80 13.38
CA VAL A 295 -11.90 -9.15 13.35
C VAL A 295 -12.55 -10.03 12.30
N ILE A 296 -13.84 -9.88 12.04
CA ILE A 296 -14.57 -10.60 10.98
C ILE A 296 -13.93 -10.42 9.62
N PHE A 297 -13.48 -9.20 9.28
CA PHE A 297 -12.85 -8.92 7.97
C PHE A 297 -11.35 -9.27 7.90
N LEU A 298 -10.73 -9.63 9.02
CA LEU A 298 -9.30 -9.95 9.06
C LEU A 298 -8.90 -11.09 8.12
N PRO A 299 -9.62 -12.23 8.04
CA PRO A 299 -9.30 -13.31 7.11
C PRO A 299 -9.28 -12.87 5.65
N GLN A 300 -10.27 -12.09 5.22
CA GLN A 300 -10.37 -11.56 3.87
C GLN A 300 -9.17 -10.68 3.50
N ILE A 301 -8.79 -9.81 4.43
CA ILE A 301 -7.64 -8.91 4.26
C ILE A 301 -6.32 -9.71 4.23
N LEU A 302 -6.18 -10.74 5.08
CA LEU A 302 -4.99 -11.59 5.11
C LEU A 302 -4.83 -12.41 3.82
N ILE A 303 -5.91 -12.97 3.28
CA ILE A 303 -5.89 -13.70 2.01
C ILE A 303 -5.45 -12.75 0.88
N LEU A 304 -6.03 -11.54 0.82
CA LEU A 304 -5.62 -10.54 -0.17
C LEU A 304 -4.13 -10.20 -0.06
N PHE A 305 -3.65 -9.92 1.16
CA PHE A 305 -2.24 -9.60 1.37
C PHE A 305 -1.32 -10.78 1.07
N ALA A 306 -1.76 -12.02 1.33
CA ALA A 306 -1.00 -13.22 0.98
C ALA A 306 -0.78 -13.28 -0.55
N PHE A 307 -1.81 -13.05 -1.35
CA PHE A 307 -1.68 -13.04 -2.80
C PHE A 307 -0.82 -11.88 -3.31
N ILE A 308 -1.00 -10.67 -2.77
CA ILE A 308 -0.18 -9.51 -3.16
C ILE A 308 1.29 -9.78 -2.85
N LEU A 309 1.62 -10.28 -1.64
CA LEU A 309 2.98 -10.63 -1.25
C LEU A 309 3.56 -11.74 -2.14
N LEU A 310 2.76 -12.76 -2.46
CA LEU A 310 3.16 -13.86 -3.33
C LEU A 310 3.50 -13.35 -4.73
N LEU A 311 2.69 -12.45 -5.29
CA LEU A 311 2.95 -11.84 -6.60
C LEU A 311 4.15 -10.89 -6.56
N GLU A 312 4.33 -10.17 -5.45
CA GLU A 312 5.46 -9.26 -5.23
C GLU A 312 6.77 -10.04 -5.14
N GLU A 313 6.84 -11.03 -4.25
CA GLU A 313 8.04 -11.84 -4.05
C GLU A 313 8.37 -12.74 -5.24
N SER A 314 7.37 -13.23 -5.97
CA SER A 314 7.60 -14.03 -7.19
C SER A 314 8.23 -13.21 -8.32
N GLY A 315 8.18 -11.86 -8.26
CA GLY A 315 8.64 -10.98 -9.33
C GLY A 315 7.64 -10.80 -10.47
N TYR A 316 6.39 -11.28 -10.31
CA TYR A 316 5.34 -11.12 -11.33
C TYR A 316 4.77 -9.69 -11.34
N LEU A 317 4.67 -9.05 -10.18
CA LEU A 317 4.03 -7.74 -10.01
C LEU A 317 4.64 -6.63 -10.91
N PRO A 318 5.98 -6.48 -11.03
CA PRO A 318 6.59 -5.55 -11.99
C PRO A 318 6.21 -5.82 -13.45
N ARG A 319 6.00 -7.08 -13.82
CA ARG A 319 5.61 -7.46 -15.19
C ARG A 319 4.16 -7.09 -15.49
N ALA A 320 3.26 -7.33 -14.54
CA ALA A 320 1.88 -6.87 -14.63
C ALA A 320 1.81 -5.34 -14.76
N ALA A 321 2.63 -4.60 -13.99
CA ALA A 321 2.72 -3.15 -14.10
C ALA A 321 3.23 -2.70 -15.48
N LEU A 322 4.24 -3.37 -16.04
CA LEU A 322 4.76 -3.07 -17.37
C LEU A 322 3.73 -3.37 -18.48
N LEU A 323 3.02 -4.50 -18.37
CA LEU A 323 1.98 -4.88 -19.32
C LEU A 323 0.86 -3.82 -19.39
N LEU A 324 0.50 -3.26 -18.24
CA LEU A 324 -0.57 -2.27 -18.11
C LEU A 324 -0.09 -0.82 -18.25
N ASP A 325 1.22 -0.60 -18.35
CA ASP A 325 1.79 0.75 -18.40
C ASP A 325 1.25 1.57 -19.58
N ARG A 326 1.09 0.96 -20.75
CA ARG A 326 0.48 1.65 -21.92
C ARG A 326 -0.96 2.07 -21.63
N MET A 327 -1.74 1.23 -20.94
CA MET A 327 -3.13 1.54 -20.60
C MET A 327 -3.19 2.62 -19.51
N MET A 328 -2.37 2.52 -18.49
CA MET A 328 -2.25 3.54 -17.43
C MET A 328 -1.70 4.85 -17.97
N GLY A 329 -0.73 4.81 -18.87
CA GLY A 329 -0.15 5.98 -19.54
C GLY A 329 -1.17 6.77 -20.37
N SER A 330 -2.15 6.10 -20.99
CA SER A 330 -3.24 6.79 -21.71
C SER A 330 -4.10 7.68 -20.80
N VAL A 331 -4.19 7.31 -19.52
CA VAL A 331 -4.88 8.08 -18.47
C VAL A 331 -3.92 9.03 -17.74
N GLY A 332 -2.63 8.93 -18.03
CA GLY A 332 -1.57 9.77 -17.47
C GLY A 332 -1.04 9.30 -16.12
N LEU A 333 -1.20 8.03 -15.81
CA LEU A 333 -0.66 7.38 -14.64
C LEU A 333 0.45 6.40 -15.03
N SER A 334 1.41 6.19 -14.16
CA SER A 334 2.42 5.13 -14.34
C SER A 334 1.80 3.75 -14.16
N GLY A 335 2.33 2.73 -14.84
CA GLY A 335 1.88 1.34 -14.68
C GLY A 335 1.96 0.83 -13.23
N ARG A 336 2.84 1.42 -12.40
CA ARG A 336 2.92 1.10 -10.97
C ARG A 336 1.68 1.49 -10.19
N SER A 337 0.90 2.46 -10.66
CA SER A 337 -0.37 2.88 -10.06
C SER A 337 -1.45 1.79 -10.14
N PHE A 338 -1.31 0.83 -11.07
CA PHE A 338 -2.26 -0.28 -11.19
C PHE A 338 -2.34 -1.14 -9.92
N ILE A 339 -1.21 -1.39 -9.26
CA ILE A 339 -1.13 -2.24 -8.06
C ILE A 339 -1.96 -1.68 -6.90
N PRO A 340 -1.77 -0.40 -6.49
CA PRO A 340 -2.62 0.27 -5.53
C PRO A 340 -4.10 0.24 -5.90
N LEU A 341 -4.42 0.53 -7.16
CA LEU A 341 -5.81 0.58 -7.63
C LEU A 341 -6.46 -0.82 -7.61
N LEU A 342 -5.74 -1.85 -8.03
CA LEU A 342 -6.21 -3.23 -7.94
C LEU A 342 -6.50 -3.64 -6.49
N SER A 343 -5.56 -3.35 -5.58
CA SER A 343 -5.75 -3.63 -4.15
C SER A 343 -6.98 -2.91 -3.58
N SER A 344 -7.33 -1.73 -4.13
CA SER A 344 -8.45 -0.92 -3.68
C SER A 344 -9.81 -1.52 -3.99
N PHE A 345 -9.92 -2.47 -4.94
CA PHE A 345 -11.16 -3.23 -5.16
C PHE A 345 -11.51 -4.15 -3.98
N ALA A 346 -10.52 -4.65 -3.27
CA ALA A 346 -10.80 -5.40 -2.05
C ALA A 346 -10.93 -4.43 -0.86
N CYS A 347 -9.97 -3.52 -0.68
CA CYS A 347 -10.02 -2.50 0.37
C CYS A 347 -9.12 -1.31 0.00
N ALA A 348 -9.63 -0.07 0.16
CA ALA A 348 -8.85 1.13 -0.15
C ALA A 348 -7.65 1.34 0.77
N ILE A 349 -7.70 0.87 2.02
CA ILE A 349 -6.61 1.04 2.98
C ILE A 349 -5.31 0.42 2.48
N PRO A 350 -5.25 -0.91 2.15
CA PRO A 350 -4.05 -1.48 1.55
C PRO A 350 -3.70 -0.86 0.21
N GLY A 351 -4.69 -0.45 -0.59
CA GLY A 351 -4.45 0.27 -1.84
C GLY A 351 -3.69 1.57 -1.62
N VAL A 352 -4.13 2.40 -0.68
CA VAL A 352 -3.44 3.64 -0.31
C VAL A 352 -2.03 3.37 0.23
N MET A 353 -1.86 2.35 1.07
CA MET A 353 -0.53 1.96 1.57
C MET A 353 0.39 1.44 0.46
N ALA A 354 -0.14 0.69 -0.51
CA ALA A 354 0.62 0.20 -1.66
C ALA A 354 1.06 1.34 -2.61
N SER A 355 0.46 2.53 -2.53
CA SER A 355 0.86 3.69 -3.32
C SER A 355 2.31 4.14 -3.08
N ARG A 356 2.96 3.67 -2.00
CA ARG A 356 4.39 3.86 -1.75
C ARG A 356 5.29 3.26 -2.84
N THR A 357 4.78 2.30 -3.61
CA THR A 357 5.50 1.72 -4.75
C THR A 357 5.56 2.64 -5.97
N VAL A 358 4.72 3.69 -6.00
CA VAL A 358 4.71 4.71 -7.05
C VAL A 358 5.79 5.73 -6.74
N ALA A 359 6.83 5.77 -7.58
CA ALA A 359 8.02 6.61 -7.36
C ALA A 359 7.74 8.11 -7.55
N ASP A 360 6.90 8.45 -8.52
CA ASP A 360 6.51 9.83 -8.76
C ASP A 360 5.48 10.28 -7.72
N GLN A 361 5.79 11.35 -6.98
CA GLN A 361 4.95 11.86 -5.89
C GLN A 361 3.58 12.32 -6.37
N ARG A 362 3.51 12.86 -7.57
CA ARG A 362 2.27 13.35 -8.17
C ARG A 362 1.37 12.20 -8.60
N ASP A 363 1.92 11.22 -9.33
CA ASP A 363 1.20 10.00 -9.68
C ASP A 363 0.72 9.27 -8.43
N ARG A 364 1.53 9.26 -7.37
CA ARG A 364 1.16 8.73 -6.07
C ARG A 364 -0.03 9.45 -5.48
N TRP A 365 -0.06 10.79 -5.48
CA TRP A 365 -1.19 11.56 -4.95
C TRP A 365 -2.46 11.36 -5.77
N VAL A 366 -2.35 11.36 -7.11
CA VAL A 366 -3.49 11.06 -7.97
C VAL A 366 -4.01 9.65 -7.73
N THR A 367 -3.12 8.66 -7.61
CA THR A 367 -3.48 7.27 -7.29
C THR A 367 -4.21 7.17 -5.96
N ILE A 368 -3.74 7.87 -4.91
CA ILE A 368 -4.41 7.94 -3.60
C ILE A 368 -5.80 8.59 -3.74
N MET A 369 -5.91 9.66 -4.51
CA MET A 369 -7.17 10.38 -4.70
C MET A 369 -8.24 9.53 -5.41
N ILE A 370 -7.87 8.71 -6.40
CA ILE A 370 -8.81 7.88 -7.16
C ILE A 370 -9.06 6.50 -6.54
N ALA A 371 -8.19 6.04 -5.64
CA ALA A 371 -8.33 4.74 -4.97
C ALA A 371 -9.72 4.52 -4.33
N PRO A 372 -10.37 5.51 -3.67
CA PRO A 372 -11.69 5.34 -3.11
C PRO A 372 -12.82 5.19 -4.13
N LEU A 373 -12.61 5.52 -5.40
CA LEU A 373 -13.59 5.31 -6.48
C LEU A 373 -13.68 3.84 -6.91
N MET A 374 -12.62 3.04 -6.63
CA MET A 374 -12.67 1.59 -6.81
C MET A 374 -13.69 0.99 -5.85
N THR A 375 -14.64 0.23 -6.38
CA THR A 375 -15.68 -0.40 -5.59
C THR A 375 -15.10 -1.49 -4.71
N CYS A 376 -15.00 -1.26 -3.40
CA CYS A 376 -14.48 -2.25 -2.45
C CYS A 376 -15.54 -3.28 -2.02
N SER A 377 -15.08 -4.40 -1.45
CA SER A 377 -15.94 -5.51 -1.00
C SER A 377 -16.97 -5.09 0.06
N ALA A 378 -16.65 -4.14 0.93
CA ALA A 378 -17.55 -3.64 1.96
C ALA A 378 -18.82 -2.93 1.42
N ARG A 379 -18.87 -2.62 0.13
CA ARG A 379 -20.08 -2.07 -0.52
C ARG A 379 -21.07 -3.16 -0.94
N LEU A 380 -20.60 -4.41 -1.12
CA LEU A 380 -21.42 -5.50 -1.64
C LEU A 380 -22.68 -5.79 -0.83
N PRO A 381 -22.68 -5.79 0.54
CA PRO A 381 -23.91 -6.02 1.30
C PRO A 381 -25.00 -4.99 0.98
N VAL A 382 -24.64 -3.72 0.84
CA VAL A 382 -25.61 -2.67 0.47
C VAL A 382 -26.09 -2.83 -0.97
N TYR A 383 -25.19 -3.19 -1.89
CA TYR A 383 -25.58 -3.45 -3.29
C TYR A 383 -26.48 -4.66 -3.39
N ALA A 384 -26.17 -5.75 -2.68
CA ALA A 384 -26.98 -6.96 -2.65
C ALA A 384 -28.39 -6.68 -2.10
N LEU A 385 -28.48 -5.93 -1.00
CA LEU A 385 -29.76 -5.53 -0.42
C LEU A 385 -30.61 -4.71 -1.41
N LEU A 386 -30.05 -3.64 -1.96
CA LEU A 386 -30.80 -2.73 -2.83
C LEU A 386 -31.14 -3.38 -4.19
N ILE A 387 -30.19 -4.09 -4.79
CA ILE A 387 -30.44 -4.81 -6.05
C ILE A 387 -31.46 -5.93 -5.82
N GLY A 388 -31.37 -6.68 -4.72
CA GLY A 388 -32.31 -7.74 -4.38
C GLY A 388 -33.72 -7.24 -4.12
N ALA A 389 -33.85 -6.03 -3.50
CA ALA A 389 -35.15 -5.45 -3.17
C ALA A 389 -35.85 -4.77 -4.37
N PHE A 390 -35.09 -4.14 -5.28
CA PHE A 390 -35.68 -3.26 -6.30
C PHE A 390 -35.45 -3.71 -7.75
N VAL A 391 -34.47 -4.59 -8.01
CA VAL A 391 -34.18 -5.05 -9.37
C VAL A 391 -34.86 -6.40 -9.63
N PRO A 392 -35.77 -6.47 -10.60
CA PRO A 392 -36.47 -7.71 -10.88
C PRO A 392 -35.51 -8.82 -11.36
N GLN A 393 -35.77 -10.05 -10.93
CA GLN A 393 -35.02 -11.25 -11.29
C GLN A 393 -35.41 -11.70 -12.72
N ARG A 394 -34.92 -11.00 -13.74
CA ARG A 394 -35.14 -11.33 -15.15
C ARG A 394 -33.83 -11.34 -15.91
N GLU A 395 -33.81 -12.09 -16.98
CA GLU A 395 -32.68 -12.14 -17.90
C GLU A 395 -32.87 -11.13 -19.02
N VAL A 396 -31.81 -10.41 -19.34
CA VAL A 396 -31.70 -9.51 -20.48
C VAL A 396 -30.51 -9.97 -21.30
N TRP A 397 -30.75 -10.41 -22.56
CA TRP A 397 -29.72 -10.93 -23.46
C TRP A 397 -28.97 -12.18 -22.91
N GLY A 398 -29.63 -13.01 -22.12
CA GLY A 398 -29.01 -14.21 -21.51
C GLY A 398 -28.15 -13.91 -20.26
N LEU A 399 -28.17 -12.67 -19.75
CA LEU A 399 -27.50 -12.27 -18.52
C LEU A 399 -28.53 -11.83 -17.48
N SER A 400 -28.28 -12.13 -16.20
CA SER A 400 -29.17 -11.68 -15.12
C SER A 400 -29.13 -10.16 -14.97
N LEU A 401 -30.29 -9.51 -14.91
CA LEU A 401 -30.37 -8.06 -14.75
C LEU A 401 -29.70 -7.57 -13.46
N PRO A 402 -29.83 -8.22 -12.29
CA PRO A 402 -29.06 -7.90 -11.10
C PRO A 402 -27.54 -7.90 -11.31
N GLY A 403 -27.03 -8.89 -12.05
CA GLY A 403 -25.61 -8.97 -12.39
C GLY A 403 -25.15 -7.83 -13.31
N LEU A 404 -25.99 -7.45 -14.28
CA LEU A 404 -25.71 -6.30 -15.16
C LEU A 404 -25.68 -4.98 -14.39
N VAL A 405 -26.60 -4.79 -13.44
CA VAL A 405 -26.61 -3.58 -12.58
C VAL A 405 -25.35 -3.53 -11.74
N LEU A 406 -24.97 -4.65 -11.11
CA LEU A 406 -23.75 -4.73 -10.31
C LEU A 406 -22.50 -4.42 -11.17
N PHE A 407 -22.39 -5.03 -12.34
CA PHE A 407 -21.32 -4.75 -13.29
C PHE A 407 -21.28 -3.26 -13.69
N GLY A 408 -22.46 -2.68 -13.95
CA GLY A 408 -22.59 -1.24 -14.27
C GLY A 408 -22.06 -0.33 -13.16
N LEU A 409 -22.32 -0.66 -11.88
CA LEU A 409 -21.82 0.10 -10.73
C LEU A 409 -20.27 0.02 -10.63
N TYR A 410 -19.67 -1.15 -10.87
CA TYR A 410 -18.22 -1.30 -10.93
C TYR A 410 -17.62 -0.53 -12.10
N ALA A 411 -18.19 -0.68 -13.29
CA ALA A 411 -17.75 0.04 -14.48
C ALA A 411 -17.83 1.57 -14.27
N LEU A 412 -18.90 2.06 -13.65
CA LEU A 412 -19.07 3.48 -13.34
C LEU A 412 -17.99 4.00 -12.39
N GLY A 413 -17.62 3.22 -11.36
CA GLY A 413 -16.51 3.54 -10.47
C GLY A 413 -15.18 3.67 -11.22
N ILE A 414 -14.87 2.70 -12.08
CA ILE A 414 -13.64 2.70 -12.90
C ILE A 414 -13.61 3.89 -13.85
N LEU A 415 -14.69 4.12 -14.59
CA LEU A 415 -14.78 5.24 -15.55
C LEU A 415 -14.63 6.58 -14.85
N SER A 416 -15.21 6.72 -13.66
CA SER A 416 -15.09 7.95 -12.86
C SER A 416 -13.67 8.14 -12.34
N ALA A 417 -12.98 7.07 -11.94
CA ALA A 417 -11.57 7.14 -11.54
C ALA A 417 -10.68 7.59 -12.72
N ILE A 418 -10.92 7.05 -13.91
CA ILE A 418 -10.28 7.49 -15.15
C ILE A 418 -10.52 8.98 -15.40
N GLY A 419 -11.78 9.42 -15.28
CA GLY A 419 -12.16 10.83 -15.46
C GLY A 419 -11.46 11.75 -14.47
N VAL A 420 -11.45 11.40 -13.18
CA VAL A 420 -10.77 12.19 -12.14
C VAL A 420 -9.25 12.21 -12.36
N ALA A 421 -8.63 11.09 -12.74
CA ALA A 421 -7.22 11.03 -13.05
C ALA A 421 -6.87 11.95 -14.23
N TRP A 422 -7.68 11.90 -15.30
CA TRP A 422 -7.50 12.77 -16.48
C TRP A 422 -7.62 14.26 -16.13
N VAL A 423 -8.61 14.64 -15.33
CA VAL A 423 -8.81 16.03 -14.86
C VAL A 423 -7.62 16.46 -14.00
N ALA A 424 -7.19 15.63 -13.06
CA ALA A 424 -6.06 15.91 -12.17
C ALA A 424 -4.75 16.11 -12.96
N LYS A 425 -4.54 15.31 -14.02
CA LYS A 425 -3.38 15.47 -14.92
C LYS A 425 -3.45 16.80 -15.68
N ARG A 426 -4.61 17.17 -16.21
CA ARG A 426 -4.76 18.39 -17.01
C ARG A 426 -4.57 19.67 -16.20
N TRP A 427 -4.93 19.67 -14.91
CA TRP A 427 -4.73 20.83 -14.03
C TRP A 427 -3.31 20.99 -13.53
N SER A 428 -2.50 19.99 -13.70
CA SER A 428 -1.11 19.91 -13.23
C SER A 428 -0.17 20.17 -14.40
N LEU A 429 -0.09 21.42 -14.87
CA LEU A 429 0.78 21.85 -15.97
C LEU A 429 2.29 21.57 -15.70
N GLY A 430 2.95 20.90 -16.63
CA GLY A 430 4.37 21.13 -16.91
C GLY A 430 5.42 20.22 -16.30
N VAL A 431 5.18 18.91 -16.09
CA VAL A 431 6.26 17.98 -15.78
C VAL A 431 6.38 16.94 -16.90
N ALA A 432 7.60 16.79 -17.43
CA ALA A 432 7.95 15.80 -18.43
C ALA A 432 7.53 14.39 -17.98
N GLU A 433 7.02 13.59 -18.91
CA GLU A 433 6.73 12.18 -18.69
C GLU A 433 8.02 11.47 -18.26
N ALA A 434 8.09 11.09 -16.99
CA ALA A 434 9.16 10.22 -16.54
C ALA A 434 8.96 8.87 -17.22
N GLN A 435 9.83 8.54 -18.18
CA GLN A 435 9.82 7.21 -18.79
C GLN A 435 9.99 6.16 -17.70
N LEU A 436 9.08 5.19 -17.66
CA LEU A 436 9.11 4.10 -16.70
C LEU A 436 10.33 3.21 -16.95
N MET A 437 11.49 3.57 -16.39
CA MET A 437 12.64 2.68 -16.34
C MET A 437 12.41 1.64 -15.23
N MET A 438 11.67 0.58 -15.55
CA MET A 438 11.43 -0.50 -14.61
C MET A 438 12.27 -1.71 -14.95
N GLU A 439 13.12 -2.12 -14.02
CA GLU A 439 13.78 -3.42 -14.10
C GLU A 439 12.85 -4.54 -13.68
N LEU A 440 12.84 -5.56 -14.51
CA LEU A 440 12.16 -6.80 -14.21
C LEU A 440 13.10 -7.67 -13.34
N PRO A 441 12.75 -7.94 -12.08
CA PRO A 441 13.50 -8.88 -11.23
C PRO A 441 13.38 -10.28 -11.81
N ASP A 442 14.35 -11.16 -11.51
CA ASP A 442 14.22 -12.58 -11.85
C ASP A 442 13.08 -13.21 -11.06
N TYR A 443 12.46 -14.27 -11.61
CA TYR A 443 11.45 -15.02 -10.87
C TYR A 443 12.09 -15.82 -9.75
N HIS A 444 11.48 -15.78 -8.58
CA HIS A 444 11.90 -16.56 -7.43
C HIS A 444 10.70 -17.26 -6.80
N TRP A 445 10.95 -18.39 -6.18
CA TRP A 445 9.96 -19.01 -5.31
C TRP A 445 9.85 -18.20 -4.02
N PRO A 446 8.63 -17.75 -3.63
CA PRO A 446 8.42 -17.04 -2.37
C PRO A 446 8.87 -17.88 -1.18
N ARG A 447 9.53 -17.26 -0.22
CA ARG A 447 9.93 -17.92 1.03
C ARG A 447 8.77 -17.85 2.02
N ILE A 448 8.32 -19.01 2.51
CA ILE A 448 7.20 -19.09 3.45
C ILE A 448 7.43 -18.25 4.71
N GLN A 449 8.67 -18.17 5.18
CA GLN A 449 9.01 -17.34 6.34
C GLN A 449 8.80 -15.85 6.09
N ASP A 450 9.21 -15.35 4.92
CA ASP A 450 9.05 -13.94 4.55
C ASP A 450 7.57 -13.58 4.36
N LEU A 451 6.80 -14.51 3.75
CA LEU A 451 5.34 -14.39 3.65
C LEU A 451 4.67 -14.32 5.03
N ALA A 452 5.03 -15.24 5.94
CA ALA A 452 4.43 -15.28 7.28
C ALA A 452 4.76 -14.01 8.09
N ILE A 453 6.00 -13.54 8.04
CA ILE A 453 6.43 -12.30 8.71
C ILE A 453 5.71 -11.10 8.09
N GLY A 454 5.66 -11.03 6.76
CA GLY A 454 4.98 -9.96 6.03
C GLY A 454 3.47 -9.89 6.33
N LEU A 455 2.81 -11.05 6.42
CA LEU A 455 1.38 -11.14 6.79
C LEU A 455 1.16 -10.69 8.23
N TRP A 456 1.98 -11.18 9.18
CA TRP A 456 1.89 -10.79 10.58
C TRP A 456 2.08 -9.29 10.79
N GLN A 457 3.05 -8.70 10.13
CA GLN A 457 3.29 -7.26 10.19
C GLN A 457 2.09 -6.46 9.66
N ARG A 458 1.53 -6.85 8.50
CA ARG A 458 0.37 -6.18 7.91
C ARG A 458 -0.89 -6.37 8.76
N ALA A 459 -1.12 -7.57 9.32
CA ALA A 459 -2.21 -7.84 10.25
C ALA A 459 -2.10 -6.97 11.52
N SER A 460 -0.91 -6.92 12.12
CA SER A 460 -0.67 -6.13 13.34
C SER A 460 -0.86 -4.63 13.10
N VAL A 461 -0.36 -4.12 11.97
CA VAL A 461 -0.53 -2.71 11.57
C VAL A 461 -2.02 -2.41 11.32
N PHE A 462 -2.75 -3.29 10.66
CA PHE A 462 -4.18 -3.15 10.42
C PHE A 462 -4.96 -3.10 11.74
N LEU A 463 -4.80 -4.11 12.61
CA LEU A 463 -5.50 -4.18 13.88
C LEU A 463 -5.21 -2.97 14.77
N ARG A 464 -3.94 -2.55 14.85
CA ARG A 464 -3.54 -1.42 15.70
C ARG A 464 -4.02 -0.06 15.17
N ASN A 465 -3.91 0.18 13.86
CA ASN A 465 -4.23 1.48 13.29
C ASN A 465 -5.71 1.62 12.93
N VAL A 466 -6.31 0.59 12.34
CA VAL A 466 -7.69 0.64 11.84
C VAL A 466 -8.65 0.16 12.91
N GLY A 467 -8.33 -0.92 13.63
CA GLY A 467 -9.16 -1.46 14.70
C GLY A 467 -9.43 -0.45 15.81
N GLY A 468 -8.40 0.30 16.24
CA GLY A 468 -8.58 1.35 17.25
C GLY A 468 -9.51 2.48 16.80
N ILE A 469 -9.43 2.88 15.52
CA ILE A 469 -10.29 3.93 14.95
C ILE A 469 -11.75 3.43 14.87
N ILE A 470 -11.96 2.22 14.35
CA ILE A 470 -13.31 1.65 14.20
C ILE A 470 -13.94 1.46 15.59
N LEU A 471 -13.19 0.90 16.55
CA LEU A 471 -13.69 0.74 17.92
C LEU A 471 -14.12 2.07 18.54
N ALA A 472 -13.26 3.10 18.46
CA ALA A 472 -13.58 4.42 18.98
C ALA A 472 -14.83 5.01 18.31
N LEU A 473 -14.93 4.90 16.97
CA LEU A 473 -16.10 5.36 16.22
C LEU A 473 -17.37 4.59 16.58
N THR A 474 -17.30 3.25 16.73
CA THR A 474 -18.46 2.44 17.10
C THR A 474 -18.98 2.80 18.50
N VAL A 475 -18.07 3.01 19.46
CA VAL A 475 -18.46 3.45 20.82
C VAL A 475 -19.09 4.85 20.79
N ILE A 476 -18.52 5.79 20.00
CA ILE A 476 -19.11 7.13 19.84
C ILE A 476 -20.49 7.03 19.19
N LEU A 477 -20.64 6.23 18.14
CA LEU A 477 -21.92 6.04 17.45
C LEU A 477 -22.96 5.36 18.36
N TRP A 478 -22.53 4.36 19.15
CA TRP A 478 -23.40 3.77 20.16
C TRP A 478 -23.91 4.84 21.15
N PHE A 479 -23.00 5.70 21.64
CA PHE A 479 -23.38 6.80 22.53
C PHE A 479 -24.40 7.74 21.87
N LEU A 480 -24.15 8.17 20.64
CA LEU A 480 -25.03 9.07 19.89
C LEU A 480 -26.38 8.42 19.56
N ALA A 481 -26.41 7.11 19.34
CA ALA A 481 -27.64 6.35 19.06
C ALA A 481 -28.45 6.02 20.32
N THR A 482 -27.81 5.94 21.49
CA THR A 482 -28.45 5.59 22.76
C THR A 482 -28.93 6.82 23.54
N PHE A 483 -28.22 7.96 23.42
CA PHE A 483 -28.54 9.16 24.21
C PHE A 483 -29.10 10.30 23.36
N PRO A 484 -30.05 11.10 23.93
CA PRO A 484 -30.83 10.85 25.15
C PRO A 484 -31.77 9.66 24.96
N GLN A 485 -32.02 8.93 26.04
CA GLN A 485 -32.97 7.82 26.00
C GLN A 485 -34.41 8.32 25.82
N ALA A 486 -35.19 7.59 25.04
CA ALA A 486 -36.59 7.90 24.85
C ALA A 486 -37.35 7.79 26.20
N PRO A 487 -38.26 8.74 26.56
CA PRO A 487 -39.04 8.66 27.76
C PRO A 487 -39.99 7.45 27.72
N VAL A 488 -40.30 6.91 28.91
CA VAL A 488 -41.25 5.78 29.06
C VAL A 488 -42.59 6.16 28.46
N GLY A 489 -43.08 5.36 27.50
CA GLY A 489 -44.32 5.63 26.78
C GLY A 489 -44.18 6.32 25.43
N TYR A 490 -42.95 6.54 24.94
CA TYR A 490 -42.69 7.04 23.58
C TYR A 490 -43.16 6.01 22.54
N SER A 491 -44.04 6.40 21.63
CA SER A 491 -44.64 5.52 20.61
C SER A 491 -43.81 5.36 19.33
N GLY A 492 -42.73 6.12 19.17
CA GLY A 492 -41.82 6.05 18.04
C GLY A 492 -40.60 5.16 18.28
N SER A 493 -39.74 5.01 17.28
CA SER A 493 -38.48 4.29 17.45
C SER A 493 -37.57 5.01 18.47
N PRO A 494 -36.96 4.31 19.45
CA PRO A 494 -36.06 4.93 20.43
C PRO A 494 -34.93 5.74 19.80
N ILE A 495 -34.47 5.35 18.60
CA ILE A 495 -33.38 6.02 17.89
C ILE A 495 -33.80 7.42 17.41
N GLU A 496 -35.09 7.67 17.12
CA GLU A 496 -35.59 9.00 16.71
C GLU A 496 -35.34 10.07 17.78
N TYR A 497 -35.44 9.67 19.06
CA TYR A 497 -35.25 10.59 20.18
C TYR A 497 -33.75 10.86 20.46
N SER A 498 -32.87 9.97 20.02
CA SER A 498 -31.42 10.07 20.23
C SER A 498 -30.79 11.23 19.47
N VAL A 499 -29.54 11.57 19.84
CA VAL A 499 -28.75 12.56 19.07
C VAL A 499 -28.59 12.14 17.62
N ALA A 500 -28.31 10.84 17.35
CA ALA A 500 -28.17 10.32 15.99
C ALA A 500 -29.47 10.51 15.18
N GLY A 501 -30.64 10.22 15.78
CA GLY A 501 -31.93 10.45 15.14
C GLY A 501 -32.19 11.93 14.82
N ARG A 502 -31.93 12.83 15.78
CA ARG A 502 -32.09 14.29 15.55
C ARG A 502 -31.14 14.82 14.49
N VAL A 503 -29.89 14.36 14.47
CA VAL A 503 -28.93 14.71 13.42
C VAL A 503 -29.40 14.16 12.08
N GLY A 504 -29.90 12.93 12.03
CA GLY A 504 -30.46 12.33 10.82
C GLY A 504 -31.66 13.12 10.26
N GLN A 505 -32.58 13.55 11.15
CA GLN A 505 -33.71 14.42 10.78
C GLN A 505 -33.23 15.79 10.25
N ALA A 506 -32.24 16.41 10.88
CA ALA A 506 -31.67 17.65 10.39
C ALA A 506 -30.95 17.47 9.02
N LEU A 507 -30.24 16.37 8.86
CA LEU A 507 -29.56 16.04 7.60
C LEU A 507 -30.56 15.65 6.49
N SER A 508 -31.74 15.14 6.82
CA SER A 508 -32.74 14.75 5.82
C SER A 508 -33.14 15.94 4.93
N VAL A 509 -33.18 17.16 5.47
CA VAL A 509 -33.42 18.38 4.69
C VAL A 509 -32.40 18.58 3.58
N VAL A 510 -31.14 18.26 3.85
CA VAL A 510 -30.05 18.34 2.86
C VAL A 510 -30.13 17.18 1.85
N PHE A 511 -30.59 16.03 2.28
CA PHE A 511 -30.64 14.80 1.47
C PHE A 511 -31.98 14.59 0.74
N GLU A 512 -33.04 15.31 1.09
CA GLU A 512 -34.35 15.27 0.41
C GLU A 512 -34.24 15.51 -1.11
N PRO A 513 -33.43 16.46 -1.63
CA PRO A 513 -33.30 16.67 -3.08
C PRO A 513 -32.74 15.47 -3.86
N ILE A 514 -32.08 14.53 -3.19
CA ILE A 514 -31.55 13.28 -3.75
C ILE A 514 -32.43 12.07 -3.42
N GLY A 515 -33.59 12.31 -2.79
CA GLY A 515 -34.60 11.31 -2.50
C GLY A 515 -34.34 10.48 -1.22
N PHE A 516 -33.48 10.94 -0.30
CA PHE A 516 -33.21 10.20 0.95
C PHE A 516 -34.13 10.68 2.06
N ASN A 517 -34.68 9.72 2.76
CA ASN A 517 -35.47 9.97 3.98
C ASN A 517 -34.54 10.04 5.23
N TRP A 518 -35.13 10.36 6.38
CA TRP A 518 -34.37 10.48 7.62
C TRP A 518 -33.75 9.13 8.06
N GLN A 519 -34.40 8.00 7.79
CA GLN A 519 -33.88 6.66 8.09
C GLN A 519 -32.57 6.40 7.33
N ILE A 520 -32.54 6.71 6.04
CA ILE A 520 -31.32 6.63 5.23
C ILE A 520 -30.26 7.58 5.79
N ALA A 521 -30.62 8.83 6.11
CA ALA A 521 -29.69 9.81 6.65
C ALA A 521 -29.05 9.35 7.98
N VAL A 522 -29.82 8.74 8.88
CA VAL A 522 -29.30 8.13 10.13
C VAL A 522 -28.35 6.98 9.82
N ALA A 523 -28.70 6.08 8.89
CA ALA A 523 -27.88 4.93 8.55
C ALA A 523 -26.58 5.28 7.83
N LEU A 524 -26.53 6.44 7.13
CA LEU A 524 -25.30 6.92 6.50
C LEU A 524 -24.24 7.32 7.54
N ILE A 525 -24.61 7.72 8.75
CA ILE A 525 -23.66 8.12 9.81
C ILE A 525 -22.75 6.96 10.22
N PRO A 526 -23.28 5.80 10.70
CA PRO A 526 -22.44 4.63 10.96
C PRO A 526 -21.82 4.03 9.69
N GLY A 527 -22.51 4.12 8.54
CA GLY A 527 -21.98 3.70 7.25
C GLY A 527 -20.73 4.47 6.79
N LEU A 528 -20.46 5.67 7.32
CA LEU A 528 -19.21 6.38 7.12
C LEU A 528 -18.07 5.83 7.99
N ALA A 529 -18.37 5.25 9.13
CA ALA A 529 -17.37 4.61 9.98
C ALA A 529 -16.91 3.28 9.35
N ALA A 530 -17.89 2.42 9.04
CA ALA A 530 -17.71 1.14 8.37
C ALA A 530 -18.94 0.85 7.49
N ARG A 531 -18.71 0.61 6.20
CA ARG A 531 -19.82 0.55 5.23
C ARG A 531 -20.76 -0.64 5.39
N GLU A 532 -20.22 -1.76 5.83
CA GLU A 532 -20.95 -2.96 6.15
C GLU A 532 -21.98 -2.75 7.28
N VAL A 533 -21.70 -1.81 8.19
CA VAL A 533 -22.59 -1.47 9.31
C VAL A 533 -23.85 -0.74 8.84
N ALA A 534 -23.87 -0.20 7.62
CA ALA A 534 -25.01 0.53 7.10
C ALA A 534 -26.30 -0.32 7.00
N VAL A 535 -26.17 -1.60 6.62
CA VAL A 535 -27.31 -2.54 6.56
C VAL A 535 -27.83 -2.85 7.95
N SER A 536 -26.94 -3.13 8.89
CA SER A 536 -27.32 -3.36 10.31
C SER A 536 -27.93 -2.10 10.94
N ALA A 537 -27.40 -0.92 10.60
CA ALA A 537 -27.97 0.34 11.08
C ALA A 537 -29.38 0.60 10.53
N LEU A 538 -29.64 0.30 9.26
CA LEU A 538 -30.99 0.31 8.69
C LEU A 538 -31.90 -0.68 9.43
N GLY A 539 -31.44 -1.91 9.68
CA GLY A 539 -32.19 -2.88 10.47
C GLY A 539 -32.57 -2.34 11.85
N THR A 540 -31.63 -1.69 12.53
CA THR A 540 -31.88 -1.07 13.84
C THR A 540 -32.90 0.07 13.75
N VAL A 541 -32.83 0.92 12.71
CA VAL A 541 -33.80 2.01 12.50
C VAL A 541 -35.22 1.45 12.26
N TYR A 542 -35.32 0.32 11.58
CA TYR A 542 -36.58 -0.38 11.32
C TYR A 542 -37.00 -1.33 12.47
N ALA A 543 -36.27 -1.30 13.59
CA ALA A 543 -36.53 -2.12 14.77
C ALA A 543 -36.57 -3.65 14.50
N LEU A 544 -35.71 -4.11 13.56
CA LEU A 544 -35.57 -5.54 13.27
C LEU A 544 -34.61 -6.21 14.25
N SER A 545 -34.96 -7.38 14.70
CA SER A 545 -34.12 -8.24 15.53
C SER A 545 -33.47 -9.29 14.66
N GLY A 546 -32.16 -9.48 14.76
CA GLY A 546 -31.40 -10.48 14.02
C GLY A 546 -29.97 -10.04 13.76
N ALA A 547 -29.17 -10.90 13.16
CA ALA A 547 -27.78 -10.62 12.79
C ALA A 547 -27.53 -10.88 11.30
N GLY A 548 -26.69 -10.08 10.68
CA GLY A 548 -26.14 -10.31 9.32
C GLY A 548 -27.19 -10.46 8.21
N ASP A 549 -27.16 -11.59 7.51
CA ASP A 549 -28.00 -11.87 6.35
C ASP A 549 -29.49 -11.99 6.66
N GLU A 550 -29.85 -12.36 7.91
CA GLU A 550 -31.25 -12.41 8.35
C GLU A 550 -31.87 -11.02 8.41
N VAL A 551 -31.13 -10.01 8.86
CA VAL A 551 -31.58 -8.61 8.85
C VAL A 551 -31.75 -8.12 7.41
N GLY A 552 -30.83 -8.47 6.51
CA GLY A 552 -30.92 -8.11 5.09
C GLY A 552 -32.17 -8.69 4.42
N SER A 553 -32.46 -9.97 4.66
CA SER A 553 -33.63 -10.66 4.08
C SER A 553 -34.96 -10.12 4.62
N ALA A 554 -35.01 -9.77 5.91
CA ALA A 554 -36.19 -9.18 6.52
C ALA A 554 -36.38 -7.69 6.13
N LEU A 555 -35.28 -6.97 5.90
CA LEU A 555 -35.29 -5.54 5.54
C LEU A 555 -35.72 -5.30 4.09
N ALA A 556 -35.33 -6.18 3.16
CA ALA A 556 -35.60 -6.02 1.73
C ALA A 556 -37.10 -5.77 1.40
N PRO A 557 -38.08 -6.56 1.90
CA PRO A 557 -39.48 -6.31 1.62
C PRO A 557 -40.01 -5.02 2.26
N LEU A 558 -39.47 -4.61 3.42
CA LEU A 558 -39.88 -3.38 4.10
C LEU A 558 -39.46 -2.13 3.32
N ILE A 559 -38.20 -2.10 2.87
CA ILE A 559 -37.70 -0.97 2.10
C ILE A 559 -38.34 -0.93 0.70
N ALA A 560 -38.61 -2.08 0.07
CA ALA A 560 -39.29 -2.14 -1.23
C ALA A 560 -40.70 -1.54 -1.20
N ASN A 561 -41.38 -1.61 -0.03
CA ASN A 561 -42.72 -1.01 0.14
C ASN A 561 -42.68 0.47 0.53
N GLN A 562 -41.57 0.97 1.07
CA GLN A 562 -41.49 2.35 1.58
C GLN A 562 -40.68 3.28 0.70
N TRP A 563 -39.72 2.75 -0.06
CA TRP A 563 -38.85 3.57 -0.90
C TRP A 563 -39.23 3.46 -2.37
N SER A 564 -39.07 4.54 -3.10
CA SER A 564 -39.22 4.50 -4.56
C SER A 564 -37.98 3.89 -5.23
N LEU A 565 -38.16 3.33 -6.43
CA LEU A 565 -37.03 2.88 -7.26
C LEU A 565 -36.02 4.02 -7.48
N ALA A 566 -36.49 5.26 -7.62
CA ALA A 566 -35.63 6.43 -7.78
C ALA A 566 -34.71 6.64 -6.55
N THR A 567 -35.25 6.47 -5.33
CA THR A 567 -34.49 6.52 -4.08
C THR A 567 -33.42 5.42 -4.04
N ALA A 568 -33.79 4.19 -4.40
CA ALA A 568 -32.87 3.06 -4.40
C ALA A 568 -31.72 3.25 -5.39
N LEU A 569 -32.00 3.70 -6.61
CA LEU A 569 -30.98 4.00 -7.61
C LEU A 569 -30.06 5.16 -7.17
N SER A 570 -30.64 6.21 -6.60
CA SER A 570 -29.89 7.34 -6.05
C SER A 570 -28.93 6.88 -4.94
N LEU A 571 -29.38 5.99 -4.05
CA LEU A 571 -28.58 5.45 -2.96
C LEU A 571 -27.47 4.51 -3.48
N LEU A 572 -27.72 3.69 -4.48
CA LEU A 572 -26.70 2.89 -5.16
C LEU A 572 -25.58 3.77 -5.71
N ILE A 573 -25.92 4.86 -6.38
CA ILE A 573 -24.95 5.81 -6.94
C ILE A 573 -24.20 6.55 -5.83
N TRP A 574 -24.88 6.92 -4.74
CA TRP A 574 -24.22 7.49 -3.56
C TRP A 574 -23.11 6.57 -3.05
N TYR A 575 -23.41 5.27 -2.93
CA TYR A 575 -22.41 4.29 -2.48
C TYR A 575 -21.27 4.05 -3.47
N VAL A 576 -21.43 4.38 -4.76
CA VAL A 576 -20.31 4.34 -5.73
C VAL A 576 -19.30 5.44 -5.42
N TYR A 577 -19.75 6.66 -5.09
CA TYR A 577 -18.87 7.83 -5.03
C TYR A 577 -18.50 8.30 -3.64
N ALA A 578 -19.40 8.17 -2.66
CA ALA A 578 -19.15 8.67 -1.30
C ALA A 578 -17.82 8.12 -0.74
N PRO A 579 -17.12 8.83 0.17
CA PRO A 579 -15.91 8.36 0.82
C PRO A 579 -16.11 6.97 1.41
N GLN A 580 -15.12 6.09 1.26
CA GLN A 580 -15.31 4.68 1.60
C GLN A 580 -15.51 4.46 3.10
N CYS A 581 -14.60 4.97 3.91
CA CYS A 581 -14.69 4.97 5.36
C CYS A 581 -13.75 6.02 5.95
N LEU A 582 -14.03 6.45 7.18
CA LEU A 582 -13.18 7.40 7.90
C LEU A 582 -11.76 6.86 8.13
N ALA A 583 -11.63 5.54 8.28
CA ALA A 583 -10.33 4.89 8.39
C ALA A 583 -9.46 5.10 7.14
N THR A 584 -10.04 5.11 5.93
CA THR A 584 -9.30 5.43 4.69
C THR A 584 -8.75 6.85 4.74
N LEU A 585 -9.54 7.86 5.15
CA LEU A 585 -9.10 9.24 5.29
C LEU A 585 -7.95 9.38 6.30
N ALA A 586 -8.04 8.66 7.42
CA ALA A 586 -6.99 8.64 8.44
C ALA A 586 -5.68 8.02 7.91
N VAL A 587 -5.77 6.94 7.11
CA VAL A 587 -4.60 6.32 6.48
C VAL A 587 -4.02 7.25 5.42
N VAL A 588 -4.82 7.90 4.60
CA VAL A 588 -4.35 8.91 3.63
C VAL A 588 -3.59 10.03 4.33
N ARG A 589 -4.11 10.54 5.46
CA ARG A 589 -3.38 11.54 6.28
C ARG A 589 -2.02 11.02 6.72
N LYS A 590 -1.95 9.76 7.17
CA LYS A 590 -0.71 9.15 7.64
C LYS A 590 0.30 8.98 6.50
N GLU A 591 -0.16 8.64 5.30
CA GLU A 591 0.68 8.45 4.11
C GLU A 591 1.18 9.77 3.50
N VAL A 592 0.38 10.83 3.58
CA VAL A 592 0.70 12.14 2.98
C VAL A 592 1.30 13.13 4.00
N GLY A 593 1.13 12.87 5.31
CA GLY A 593 1.64 13.74 6.38
C GLY A 593 0.83 15.02 6.62
N THR A 594 -0.16 15.34 5.79
CA THR A 594 -0.97 16.58 5.88
C THR A 594 -2.46 16.29 5.84
N TRP A 595 -3.30 17.21 6.39
CA TRP A 595 -4.76 17.12 6.31
C TRP A 595 -5.34 17.67 4.99
N ARG A 596 -4.55 18.39 4.18
CA ARG A 596 -5.05 19.04 2.96
C ARG A 596 -5.60 18.03 1.94
N LEU A 597 -4.86 16.96 1.66
CA LEU A 597 -5.26 15.95 0.68
C LEU A 597 -6.46 15.11 1.16
N PRO A 598 -6.52 14.58 2.40
CA PRO A 598 -7.70 13.90 2.91
C PRO A 598 -8.97 14.76 2.89
N LEU A 599 -8.88 16.04 3.26
CA LEU A 599 -10.01 16.96 3.22
C LEU A 599 -10.48 17.23 1.81
N LEU A 600 -9.54 17.52 0.88
CA LEU A 600 -9.87 17.68 -0.54
C LEU A 600 -10.55 16.42 -1.09
N MET A 601 -10.02 15.22 -0.73
CA MET A 601 -10.59 13.94 -1.13
C MET A 601 -12.02 13.76 -0.59
N ALA A 602 -12.26 14.07 0.67
CA ALA A 602 -13.60 14.00 1.25
C ALA A 602 -14.57 14.95 0.54
N VAL A 603 -14.17 16.21 0.34
CA VAL A 603 -15.02 17.24 -0.30
C VAL A 603 -15.39 16.82 -1.72
N TYR A 604 -14.43 16.41 -2.55
CA TYR A 604 -14.77 16.06 -3.93
C TYR A 604 -15.58 14.77 -4.02
N LEU A 605 -15.32 13.75 -3.16
CA LEU A 605 -16.08 12.51 -3.16
C LEU A 605 -17.53 12.73 -2.70
N PHE A 606 -17.75 13.50 -1.64
CA PHE A 606 -19.11 13.87 -1.22
C PHE A 606 -19.82 14.73 -2.27
N GLY A 607 -19.12 15.71 -2.86
CA GLY A 607 -19.66 16.53 -3.93
C GLY A 607 -20.06 15.72 -5.15
N LEU A 608 -19.19 14.77 -5.57
CA LEU A 608 -19.46 13.87 -6.69
C LEU A 608 -20.62 12.91 -6.37
N ALA A 609 -20.65 12.35 -5.15
CA ALA A 609 -21.73 11.49 -4.69
C ALA A 609 -23.06 12.23 -4.70
N TYR A 610 -23.12 13.43 -4.16
CA TYR A 610 -24.33 14.24 -4.11
C TYR A 610 -24.82 14.63 -5.51
N ALA A 611 -23.92 15.13 -6.36
CA ALA A 611 -24.28 15.54 -7.71
C ALA A 611 -24.77 14.35 -8.57
N ALA A 612 -24.05 13.22 -8.51
CA ALA A 612 -24.43 12.03 -9.27
C ALA A 612 -25.76 11.42 -8.75
N SER A 613 -25.97 11.37 -7.43
CA SER A 613 -27.22 10.93 -6.83
C SER A 613 -28.38 11.85 -7.21
N TRP A 614 -28.17 13.15 -7.20
CA TRP A 614 -29.17 14.12 -7.61
C TRP A 614 -29.60 13.95 -9.06
N VAL A 615 -28.63 13.82 -9.97
CA VAL A 615 -28.91 13.57 -11.39
C VAL A 615 -29.68 12.26 -11.56
N THR A 616 -29.24 11.18 -10.90
CA THR A 616 -29.87 9.86 -10.99
C THR A 616 -31.30 9.89 -10.45
N TYR A 617 -31.52 10.52 -9.30
CA TYR A 617 -32.85 10.66 -8.72
C TYR A 617 -33.80 11.43 -9.66
N ARG A 618 -33.36 12.57 -10.18
CA ARG A 618 -34.18 13.40 -11.10
C ARG A 618 -34.51 12.65 -12.40
N LEU A 619 -33.55 11.94 -12.98
CA LEU A 619 -33.79 11.14 -14.18
C LEU A 619 -34.74 9.98 -13.91
N ALA A 620 -34.55 9.26 -12.77
CA ALA A 620 -35.43 8.16 -12.42
C ALA A 620 -36.87 8.59 -12.16
N VAL A 621 -37.06 9.71 -11.48
CA VAL A 621 -38.42 10.32 -11.29
C VAL A 621 -39.03 10.71 -12.61
N ALA A 622 -38.27 11.34 -13.52
CA ALA A 622 -38.77 11.76 -14.84
C ALA A 622 -39.18 10.56 -15.72
N TRP A 623 -38.60 9.38 -15.51
CA TRP A 623 -38.94 8.13 -16.24
C TRP A 623 -39.98 7.27 -15.54
N GLY A 624 -40.68 7.81 -14.54
CA GLY A 624 -41.78 7.13 -13.86
C GLY A 624 -41.36 6.26 -12.64
N GLY A 625 -40.14 6.42 -12.18
CA GLY A 625 -39.64 5.72 -10.98
C GLY A 625 -40.07 6.32 -9.63
N ALA A 626 -41.07 7.20 -9.64
CA ALA A 626 -41.61 7.85 -8.43
C ALA A 626 -42.72 7.03 -7.73
N SER A 627 -43.20 5.94 -8.37
CA SER A 627 -44.24 5.05 -7.84
C SER A 627 -43.66 3.88 -7.07
#